data_493d97b019c24df6030ca44685583f13
#
_entry.id   493d97b019c24df6030ca44685583f13
#
_cell.length_a   1.000
_cell.length_b   1.000
_cell.length_c   1.000
_cell.angle_alpha   90.00
_cell.angle_beta   90.00
_cell.angle_gamma   90.00
#
_symmetry.space_group_name_H-M   'P 1'
#
loop_
_entity.id
_entity.type
_entity.pdbx_description
1 polymer ?
#
loop_
_entity_poly.entity_id
_entity_poly.type
_entity_poly.pdbx_seq_one_letter_code
_entity_poly.pdbx_strand_id
1 'polypeptide(L)'
;MSGRGTIRKRGNAFELRYQVGGKTATETFRGERRDAEKRLRALLKLVDEGASKAPTRETLSAWLTRWLADKKAKTAASTHQRYSEIAEKTIGPAIGDVPLGKLTPDRIAEFYTDLATKGRRDGKGGLSPRTQRHVHRLLRSALGTAARRELIMRNPADELGAELPKIIKPDLAALNASQAGKLLAAVEHSQIYPAVLLALGAGLRRGETLAASWGDLRGDVLTVRRSLGQTRTGIAFKTPKNGRPRHVVLPSDVADALRAWKVRQAQQLLQLGIRQSAETLICARMDGEPLQPQSLTHEFPRFLARLGADFPRVRFHDLRHSSATIALAAGVDLKLVSERLGHTTIAITADLYLHPDQTMHEAAAQKINDAFRLVAKSVANQG
;
A
#
# COMPACT_ATOMS: atom_id res chain seq x y z
N MET A 1 -7.28 0.33 55.97
CA MET A 1 -7.37 0.18 54.49
C MET A 1 -7.66 -1.28 54.18
N SER A 2 -8.91 -1.62 54.06
CA SER A 2 -9.42 -2.99 53.89
C SER A 2 -9.10 -3.50 52.48
N GLY A 3 -8.43 -4.64 52.46
CA GLY A 3 -7.73 -5.23 51.34
C GLY A 3 -8.55 -5.58 50.12
N ARG A 4 -8.38 -4.81 49.04
CA ARG A 4 -8.83 -5.18 47.71
C ARG A 4 -8.02 -6.33 47.08
N GLY A 5 -6.95 -6.82 47.78
CA GLY A 5 -6.11 -7.92 47.33
C GLY A 5 -5.38 -8.62 48.48
N THR A 6 -5.09 -9.91 48.29
CA THR A 6 -4.37 -10.75 49.29
C THR A 6 -3.28 -11.57 48.61
N ILE A 7 -2.23 -11.85 49.37
CA ILE A 7 -1.08 -12.72 48.97
C ILE A 7 -1.06 -13.93 49.86
N ARG A 8 -1.08 -15.12 49.31
CA ARG A 8 -0.97 -16.39 50.03
C ARG A 8 0.19 -17.19 49.49
N LYS A 9 1.08 -17.66 50.38
CA LYS A 9 2.20 -18.54 50.00
C LYS A 9 1.67 -19.94 49.66
N ARG A 10 2.09 -20.51 48.53
CA ARG A 10 1.77 -21.89 48.08
C ARG A 10 3.05 -22.56 47.58
N GLY A 11 3.69 -23.31 48.47
CA GLY A 11 5.00 -23.94 48.16
C GLY A 11 6.02 -22.88 47.77
N ASN A 12 6.64 -23.00 46.58
CA ASN A 12 7.64 -22.07 46.04
C ASN A 12 7.02 -20.89 45.25
N ALA A 13 5.71 -20.65 45.36
CA ALA A 13 5.01 -19.58 44.69
C ALA A 13 4.07 -18.81 45.62
N PHE A 14 3.65 -17.62 45.19
CA PHE A 14 2.62 -16.80 45.82
C PHE A 14 1.39 -16.74 45.00
N GLU A 15 0.22 -16.95 45.61
CA GLU A 15 -1.10 -16.74 45.04
C GLU A 15 -1.54 -15.31 45.36
N LEU A 16 -1.68 -14.49 44.30
CA LEU A 16 -2.16 -13.11 44.39
C LEU A 16 -3.66 -13.12 44.07
N ARG A 17 -4.49 -12.70 45.02
CA ARG A 17 -5.95 -12.59 44.82
C ARG A 17 -6.34 -11.13 44.86
N TYR A 18 -7.16 -10.69 43.91
CA TYR A 18 -7.67 -9.32 43.85
C TYR A 18 -9.03 -9.26 43.19
N GLN A 19 -9.79 -8.18 43.46
CA GLN A 19 -11.10 -7.98 42.87
C GLN A 19 -10.96 -7.18 41.57
N VAL A 20 -11.63 -7.61 40.49
CA VAL A 20 -11.71 -6.92 39.22
C VAL A 20 -13.07 -7.16 38.56
N GLY A 21 -13.79 -6.10 38.17
CA GLY A 21 -15.12 -6.22 37.58
C GLY A 21 -16.14 -7.00 38.44
N GLY A 22 -16.06 -6.85 39.75
CA GLY A 22 -16.94 -7.57 40.72
C GLY A 22 -16.62 -9.06 40.91
N LYS A 23 -15.56 -9.59 40.29
CA LYS A 23 -15.13 -10.99 40.42
C LYS A 23 -13.73 -11.09 41.02
N THR A 24 -13.47 -12.18 41.77
CA THR A 24 -12.14 -12.47 42.29
C THR A 24 -11.26 -13.04 41.19
N ALA A 25 -10.16 -12.35 40.87
CA ALA A 25 -9.10 -12.84 40.03
C ALA A 25 -7.95 -13.40 40.87
N THR A 26 -7.26 -14.42 40.33
CA THR A 26 -6.12 -15.07 41.01
C THR A 26 -4.93 -15.17 40.02
N GLU A 27 -3.75 -14.74 40.44
CA GLU A 27 -2.51 -14.88 39.69
C GLU A 27 -1.47 -15.63 40.55
N THR A 28 -0.78 -16.62 39.97
CA THR A 28 0.33 -17.31 40.64
C THR A 28 1.64 -16.61 40.26
N PHE A 29 2.40 -16.15 41.24
CA PHE A 29 3.68 -15.48 41.09
C PHE A 29 4.80 -16.33 41.68
N ARG A 30 5.87 -16.54 40.92
CA ARG A 30 7.10 -17.22 41.39
C ARG A 30 8.19 -16.18 41.57
N GLY A 31 8.85 -16.16 42.73
CA GLY A 31 9.88 -15.20 43.11
C GLY A 31 9.80 -14.87 44.59
N GLU A 32 10.41 -13.76 45.02
CA GLU A 32 10.40 -13.31 46.39
C GLU A 32 9.07 -12.65 46.79
N ARG A 33 8.78 -12.64 48.10
CA ARG A 33 7.55 -12.03 48.64
C ARG A 33 7.45 -10.55 48.29
N ARG A 34 8.57 -9.84 48.33
CA ARG A 34 8.64 -8.39 48.02
C ARG A 34 8.20 -8.12 46.56
N ASP A 35 8.59 -8.98 45.62
CA ASP A 35 8.21 -8.85 44.24
C ASP A 35 6.75 -9.25 44.01
N ALA A 36 6.24 -10.25 44.73
CA ALA A 36 4.81 -10.61 44.75
C ALA A 36 3.95 -9.42 45.25
N GLU A 37 4.40 -8.69 46.28
CA GLU A 37 3.71 -7.48 46.78
C GLU A 37 3.75 -6.35 45.75
N LYS A 38 4.88 -6.15 45.08
CA LYS A 38 5.02 -5.17 43.99
C LYS A 38 4.09 -5.52 42.84
N ARG A 39 3.99 -6.82 42.50
CA ARG A 39 3.08 -7.30 41.45
C ARG A 39 1.63 -7.09 41.80
N LEU A 40 1.21 -7.42 43.04
CA LEU A 40 -0.16 -7.19 43.50
C LEU A 40 -0.54 -5.69 43.49
N ARG A 41 0.37 -4.81 43.92
CA ARG A 41 0.14 -3.35 43.83
C ARG A 41 -0.06 -2.89 42.40
N ALA A 42 0.74 -3.42 41.47
CA ALA A 42 0.56 -3.13 40.02
C ALA A 42 -0.80 -3.61 39.51
N LEU A 43 -1.27 -4.79 39.91
CA LEU A 43 -2.59 -5.32 39.54
C LEU A 43 -3.72 -4.46 40.11
N LEU A 44 -3.63 -4.06 41.37
CA LEU A 44 -4.62 -3.19 42.01
C LEU A 44 -4.65 -1.81 41.36
N LYS A 45 -3.49 -1.24 41.02
CA LYS A 45 -3.41 0.03 40.29
C LYS A 45 -4.14 -0.10 38.92
N LEU A 46 -3.98 -1.22 38.23
CA LEU A 46 -4.68 -1.51 36.98
C LEU A 46 -6.21 -1.52 37.16
N VAL A 47 -6.70 -2.10 38.26
CA VAL A 47 -8.13 -2.10 38.61
C VAL A 47 -8.64 -0.69 38.91
N ASP A 48 -7.86 0.09 39.65
CA ASP A 48 -8.21 1.47 39.98
C ASP A 48 -8.21 2.41 38.76
N GLU A 49 -7.43 2.07 37.73
CA GLU A 49 -7.42 2.72 36.41
C GLU A 49 -8.55 2.23 35.48
N GLY A 50 -9.49 1.40 35.98
CA GLY A 50 -10.71 1.01 35.28
C GLY A 50 -10.68 -0.36 34.57
N ALA A 51 -9.72 -1.25 34.91
CA ALA A 51 -9.75 -2.61 34.38
C ALA A 51 -11.01 -3.37 34.84
N SER A 52 -11.83 -3.81 33.91
CA SER A 52 -13.05 -4.59 34.19
C SER A 52 -12.81 -6.11 34.20
N LYS A 53 -11.64 -6.57 33.71
CA LYS A 53 -11.26 -7.99 33.63
C LYS A 53 -9.80 -8.21 34.03
N ALA A 54 -9.52 -9.42 34.55
CA ALA A 54 -8.16 -9.86 34.78
C ALA A 54 -7.36 -9.93 33.45
N PRO A 55 -6.05 -9.61 33.47
CA PRO A 55 -5.22 -9.71 32.27
C PRO A 55 -5.29 -11.09 31.63
N THR A 56 -5.54 -11.14 30.35
CA THR A 56 -5.63 -12.41 29.60
C THR A 56 -4.29 -13.14 29.57
N ARG A 57 -4.33 -14.47 29.62
CA ARG A 57 -3.18 -15.35 29.38
C ARG A 57 -2.94 -15.66 27.91
N GLU A 58 -3.86 -15.21 27.03
CA GLU A 58 -3.76 -15.41 25.58
C GLU A 58 -2.45 -14.79 25.06
N THR A 59 -1.69 -15.56 24.28
CA THR A 59 -0.45 -15.08 23.66
C THR A 59 -0.74 -14.15 22.50
N LEU A 60 0.26 -13.32 22.12
CA LEU A 60 0.14 -12.43 20.97
C LEU A 60 -0.12 -13.22 19.67
N SER A 61 0.53 -14.35 19.45
CA SER A 61 0.30 -15.20 18.28
C SER A 61 -1.13 -15.74 18.22
N ALA A 62 -1.68 -16.25 19.33
CA ALA A 62 -3.04 -16.73 19.41
C ALA A 62 -4.05 -15.61 19.11
N TRP A 63 -3.82 -14.44 19.71
CA TRP A 63 -4.62 -13.25 19.44
C TRP A 63 -4.57 -12.82 17.96
N LEU A 64 -3.37 -12.73 17.37
CA LEU A 64 -3.20 -12.33 15.96
C LEU A 64 -3.93 -13.30 15.02
N THR A 65 -3.87 -14.60 15.28
CA THR A 65 -4.58 -15.61 14.49
C THR A 65 -6.09 -15.36 14.52
N ARG A 66 -6.66 -15.16 15.70
CA ARG A 66 -8.08 -14.85 15.88
C ARG A 66 -8.47 -13.51 15.25
N TRP A 67 -7.68 -12.47 15.48
CA TRP A 67 -7.90 -11.15 14.90
C TRP A 67 -7.85 -11.16 13.36
N LEU A 68 -6.92 -11.92 12.76
CA LEU A 68 -6.82 -12.09 11.31
C LEU A 68 -8.03 -12.82 10.75
N ALA A 69 -8.56 -13.84 11.43
CA ALA A 69 -9.78 -14.52 11.04
C ALA A 69 -10.97 -13.55 10.98
N ASP A 70 -11.13 -12.70 12.01
CA ASP A 70 -12.17 -11.66 12.05
C ASP A 70 -12.00 -10.60 10.94
N LYS A 71 -10.78 -10.34 10.51
CA LYS A 71 -10.45 -9.37 9.44
C LYS A 71 -10.64 -9.92 8.03
N LYS A 72 -10.67 -11.23 7.84
CA LYS A 72 -10.69 -11.88 6.52
C LYS A 72 -11.83 -11.37 5.64
N ALA A 73 -13.05 -11.31 6.15
CA ALA A 73 -14.23 -10.84 5.41
C ALA A 73 -14.24 -9.31 5.17
N LYS A 74 -13.51 -8.54 5.98
CA LYS A 74 -13.53 -7.06 5.99
C LYS A 74 -12.32 -6.43 5.31
N THR A 75 -11.42 -7.24 4.77
CA THR A 75 -10.14 -6.78 4.26
C THR A 75 -9.87 -7.38 2.89
N ALA A 76 -9.34 -6.59 1.95
CA ALA A 76 -8.97 -7.10 0.64
C ALA A 76 -7.97 -8.28 0.78
N ALA A 77 -8.16 -9.33 -0.03
CA ALA A 77 -7.36 -10.57 0.04
C ALA A 77 -5.84 -10.34 0.07
N SER A 78 -5.33 -9.40 -0.74
CA SER A 78 -3.90 -9.05 -0.75
C SER A 78 -3.43 -8.36 0.54
N THR A 79 -4.29 -7.58 1.18
CA THR A 79 -3.98 -6.94 2.49
C THR A 79 -4.02 -7.97 3.60
N HIS A 80 -5.03 -8.85 3.59
CA HIS A 80 -5.13 -9.95 4.54
C HIS A 80 -3.92 -10.87 4.45
N GLN A 81 -3.53 -11.31 3.24
CA GLN A 81 -2.34 -12.12 3.00
C GLN A 81 -1.08 -11.45 3.58
N ARG A 82 -0.89 -10.16 3.31
CA ARG A 82 0.26 -9.42 3.84
C ARG A 82 0.25 -9.35 5.37
N TYR A 83 -0.91 -9.18 5.98
CA TYR A 83 -1.05 -9.17 7.43
C TYR A 83 -0.71 -10.55 8.01
N SER A 84 -1.20 -11.64 7.42
CA SER A 84 -0.86 -13.00 7.82
C SER A 84 0.65 -13.25 7.71
N GLU A 85 1.29 -12.84 6.61
CA GLU A 85 2.74 -12.98 6.42
C GLU A 85 3.56 -12.22 7.47
N ILE A 86 3.15 -11.01 7.84
CA ILE A 86 3.83 -10.22 8.88
C ILE A 86 3.61 -10.87 10.25
N ALA A 87 2.40 -11.30 10.57
CA ALA A 87 2.08 -11.95 11.83
C ALA A 87 2.85 -13.25 12.02
N GLU A 88 2.81 -14.14 11.02
CA GLU A 88 3.42 -15.47 11.07
C GLU A 88 4.95 -15.43 11.00
N LYS A 89 5.50 -14.58 10.12
CA LYS A 89 6.92 -14.64 9.75
C LYS A 89 7.79 -13.56 10.39
N THR A 90 7.19 -12.56 11.01
CA THR A 90 7.94 -11.45 11.60
C THR A 90 7.61 -11.25 13.07
N ILE A 91 6.33 -11.18 13.44
CA ILE A 91 5.91 -10.92 14.82
C ILE A 91 5.95 -12.22 15.63
N GLY A 92 5.37 -13.29 15.10
CA GLY A 92 5.26 -14.59 15.78
C GLY A 92 6.60 -15.11 16.32
N PRO A 93 7.65 -15.23 15.49
CA PRO A 93 8.95 -15.75 15.94
C PRO A 93 9.66 -14.89 16.98
N ALA A 94 9.37 -13.58 17.04
CA ALA A 94 10.08 -12.63 17.90
C ALA A 94 9.39 -12.41 19.26
N ILE A 95 8.08 -12.16 19.23
CA ILE A 95 7.29 -11.79 20.43
C ILE A 95 5.94 -12.51 20.50
N GLY A 96 5.71 -13.49 19.65
CA GLY A 96 4.42 -14.17 19.52
C GLY A 96 3.99 -14.94 20.77
N ASP A 97 4.92 -15.49 21.52
CA ASP A 97 4.66 -16.28 22.75
C ASP A 97 4.41 -15.41 23.98
N VAL A 98 4.59 -14.09 23.87
CA VAL A 98 4.37 -13.18 24.98
C VAL A 98 2.86 -13.05 25.23
N PRO A 99 2.36 -13.30 26.47
CA PRO A 99 0.98 -13.05 26.82
C PRO A 99 0.60 -11.57 26.60
N LEU A 100 -0.57 -11.30 26.07
CA LEU A 100 -1.05 -9.92 25.80
C LEU A 100 -0.94 -9.00 27.00
N GLY A 101 -1.30 -9.51 28.18
CA GLY A 101 -1.21 -8.73 29.45
C GLY A 101 0.21 -8.43 29.93
N LYS A 102 1.24 -9.01 29.31
CA LYS A 102 2.68 -8.78 29.58
C LYS A 102 3.39 -7.98 28.50
N LEU A 103 2.69 -7.60 27.44
CA LEU A 103 3.24 -6.72 26.41
C LEU A 103 3.33 -5.29 26.94
N THR A 104 4.55 -4.82 27.13
CA THR A 104 4.85 -3.43 27.52
C THR A 104 5.33 -2.62 26.32
N PRO A 105 5.26 -1.27 26.36
CA PRO A 105 5.88 -0.42 25.34
C PRO A 105 7.36 -0.74 25.14
N ASP A 106 8.13 -0.91 26.22
CA ASP A 106 9.57 -1.23 26.16
C ASP A 106 9.84 -2.52 25.39
N ARG A 107 9.04 -3.58 25.64
CA ARG A 107 9.18 -4.85 24.93
C ARG A 107 8.91 -4.73 23.42
N ILE A 108 7.99 -3.86 23.04
CA ILE A 108 7.70 -3.58 21.61
C ILE A 108 8.81 -2.70 21.02
N ALA A 109 9.37 -1.75 21.76
CA ALA A 109 10.49 -0.92 21.33
C ALA A 109 11.75 -1.75 21.09
N GLU A 110 12.07 -2.69 22.00
CA GLU A 110 13.14 -3.69 21.78
C GLU A 110 12.93 -4.49 20.51
N PHE A 111 11.71 -4.98 20.28
CA PHE A 111 11.35 -5.68 19.05
C PHE A 111 11.56 -4.81 17.80
N TYR A 112 11.23 -3.53 17.83
CA TYR A 112 11.47 -2.62 16.69
C TYR A 112 12.97 -2.38 16.46
N THR A 113 13.76 -2.29 17.52
CA THR A 113 15.24 -2.22 17.44
C THR A 113 15.81 -3.47 16.77
N ASP A 114 15.31 -4.64 17.14
CA ASP A 114 15.68 -5.91 16.51
C ASP A 114 15.28 -5.95 15.03
N LEU A 115 14.09 -5.47 14.67
CA LEU A 115 13.69 -5.35 13.27
C LEU A 115 14.60 -4.42 12.48
N ALA A 116 15.07 -3.32 13.08
CA ALA A 116 15.94 -2.35 12.44
C ALA A 116 17.36 -2.87 12.20
N THR A 117 17.85 -3.79 13.03
CA THR A 117 19.24 -4.28 13.00
C THR A 117 19.38 -5.65 12.34
N LYS A 118 18.49 -6.59 12.64
CA LYS A 118 18.56 -8.01 12.24
C LYS A 118 17.25 -8.59 11.71
N GLY A 119 16.27 -7.74 11.39
CA GLY A 119 14.93 -8.19 11.02
C GLY A 119 14.78 -8.87 9.66
N ARG A 120 15.81 -8.90 8.81
CA ARG A 120 15.75 -9.59 7.52
C ARG A 120 15.93 -11.09 7.67
N ARG A 121 15.06 -11.86 7.02
CA ARG A 121 15.07 -13.32 7.07
C ARG A 121 16.25 -13.95 6.35
N ASP A 122 16.91 -13.22 5.46
CA ASP A 122 18.13 -13.65 4.76
C ASP A 122 19.40 -13.40 5.59
N GLY A 123 19.27 -12.90 6.82
CA GLY A 123 20.37 -12.57 7.72
C GLY A 123 21.20 -11.35 7.33
N LYS A 124 20.81 -10.64 6.26
CA LYS A 124 21.58 -9.51 5.70
C LYS A 124 21.18 -8.16 6.29
N GLY A 125 20.96 -8.10 7.62
CA GLY A 125 20.69 -6.87 8.35
C GLY A 125 19.23 -6.61 8.66
N GLY A 126 18.86 -5.34 8.86
CA GLY A 126 17.54 -4.93 9.31
C GLY A 126 16.51 -4.74 8.20
N LEU A 127 15.24 -4.60 8.62
CA LEU A 127 14.15 -4.25 7.73
C LEU A 127 14.19 -2.75 7.37
N SER A 128 13.74 -2.42 6.15
CA SER A 128 13.60 -1.03 5.75
C SER A 128 12.59 -0.27 6.65
N PRO A 129 12.75 1.06 6.82
CA PRO A 129 11.81 1.89 7.59
C PRO A 129 10.35 1.71 7.16
N ARG A 130 10.10 1.57 5.85
CA ARG A 130 8.76 1.31 5.31
C ARG A 130 8.20 -0.03 5.80
N THR A 131 9.02 -1.08 5.84
CA THR A 131 8.60 -2.40 6.31
C THR A 131 8.33 -2.38 7.81
N GLN A 132 9.18 -1.74 8.60
CA GLN A 132 8.97 -1.56 10.05
C GLN A 132 7.64 -0.84 10.33
N ARG A 133 7.31 0.23 9.60
CA ARG A 133 6.01 0.91 9.74
C ARG A 133 4.81 0.03 9.33
N HIS A 134 4.98 -0.93 8.44
CA HIS A 134 3.92 -1.90 8.15
C HIS A 134 3.72 -2.89 9.29
N VAL A 135 4.79 -3.36 9.92
CA VAL A 135 4.72 -4.21 11.13
C VAL A 135 4.05 -3.45 12.27
N HIS A 136 4.49 -2.22 12.55
CA HIS A 136 3.87 -1.35 13.56
C HIS A 136 2.37 -1.15 13.31
N ARG A 137 1.98 -0.81 12.08
CA ARG A 137 0.56 -0.57 11.75
C ARG A 137 -0.31 -1.79 12.02
N LEU A 138 0.18 -2.99 11.70
CA LEU A 138 -0.52 -4.24 12.00
C LEU A 138 -0.65 -4.42 13.50
N LEU A 139 0.48 -4.34 14.22
CA LEU A 139 0.55 -4.57 15.66
C LEU A 139 -0.34 -3.57 16.41
N ARG A 140 -0.22 -2.28 16.10
CA ARG A 140 -1.06 -1.22 16.65
C ARG A 140 -2.56 -1.46 16.40
N SER A 141 -2.94 -1.88 15.18
CA SER A 141 -4.34 -2.17 14.85
C SER A 141 -4.89 -3.38 15.60
N ALA A 142 -4.10 -4.44 15.74
CA ALA A 142 -4.49 -5.66 16.45
C ALA A 142 -4.59 -5.42 17.96
N LEU A 143 -3.59 -4.77 18.56
CA LEU A 143 -3.57 -4.42 19.98
C LEU A 143 -4.64 -3.38 20.34
N GLY A 144 -4.91 -2.41 19.45
CA GLY A 144 -6.01 -1.48 19.63
C GLY A 144 -7.39 -2.18 19.60
N THR A 145 -7.52 -3.28 18.84
CA THR A 145 -8.73 -4.11 18.92
C THR A 145 -8.78 -4.92 20.21
N ALA A 146 -7.64 -5.41 20.70
CA ALA A 146 -7.55 -6.10 21.99
C ALA A 146 -7.95 -5.18 23.17
N ALA A 147 -7.50 -3.92 23.13
CA ALA A 147 -7.87 -2.92 24.12
C ALA A 147 -9.40 -2.63 24.11
N ARG A 148 -9.98 -2.42 22.93
CA ARG A 148 -11.44 -2.23 22.81
C ARG A 148 -12.28 -3.45 23.25
N ARG A 149 -11.70 -4.66 23.22
CA ARG A 149 -12.31 -5.89 23.73
C ARG A 149 -11.96 -6.16 25.20
N GLU A 150 -11.30 -5.21 25.85
CA GLU A 150 -10.88 -5.31 27.26
C GLU A 150 -9.98 -6.52 27.57
N LEU A 151 -9.24 -7.03 26.57
CA LEU A 151 -8.22 -8.06 26.76
C LEU A 151 -6.93 -7.50 27.34
N ILE A 152 -6.65 -6.23 27.07
CA ILE A 152 -5.59 -5.40 27.63
C ILE A 152 -6.16 -4.02 27.96
N MET A 153 -5.58 -3.34 28.93
CA MET A 153 -6.10 -2.03 29.37
C MET A 153 -5.89 -0.93 28.34
N ARG A 154 -4.71 -0.85 27.79
CA ARG A 154 -4.29 0.14 26.79
C ARG A 154 -3.46 -0.54 25.70
N ASN A 155 -3.39 0.10 24.56
CA ASN A 155 -2.56 -0.40 23.48
C ASN A 155 -1.10 0.03 23.69
N PRO A 156 -0.17 -0.90 23.99
CA PRO A 156 1.22 -0.55 24.25
C PRO A 156 1.99 -0.07 23.01
N ALA A 157 1.40 -0.15 21.82
CA ALA A 157 2.02 0.30 20.58
C ALA A 157 1.57 1.71 20.13
N ASP A 158 0.69 2.40 20.88
CA ASP A 158 0.08 3.64 20.37
C ASP A 158 1.10 4.78 20.18
N GLU A 159 2.02 4.97 21.10
CA GLU A 159 2.99 6.07 21.09
C GLU A 159 4.27 5.74 20.31
N LEU A 160 4.57 4.45 20.12
CA LEU A 160 5.83 3.99 19.52
C LEU A 160 5.97 4.29 18.02
N GLY A 161 4.90 4.71 17.36
CA GLY A 161 4.95 5.08 15.93
C GLY A 161 5.83 6.29 15.63
N ALA A 162 6.02 7.17 16.61
CA ALA A 162 6.89 8.35 16.49
C ALA A 162 8.38 7.98 16.53
N GLU A 163 8.74 6.91 17.22
CA GLU A 163 10.12 6.43 17.39
C GLU A 163 10.64 5.67 16.16
N LEU A 164 9.74 5.26 15.27
CA LEU A 164 10.14 4.54 14.04
C LEU A 164 10.93 5.45 13.08
N PRO A 165 11.94 4.90 12.39
CA PRO A 165 12.75 5.65 11.44
C PRO A 165 11.89 6.38 10.40
N LYS A 166 12.27 7.61 10.06
CA LYS A 166 11.62 8.38 9.00
C LYS A 166 11.78 7.66 7.66
N ILE A 167 10.71 7.63 6.87
CA ILE A 167 10.78 7.14 5.50
C ILE A 167 11.32 8.28 4.63
N ILE A 168 12.54 8.13 4.17
CA ILE A 168 13.08 8.99 3.12
C ILE A 168 12.38 8.55 1.82
N LYS A 169 11.59 9.43 1.23
CA LYS A 169 11.00 9.18 -0.09
C LYS A 169 12.14 9.33 -1.12
N PRO A 170 12.48 8.29 -1.89
CA PRO A 170 13.37 8.48 -3.01
C PRO A 170 12.70 9.40 -4.02
N ASP A 171 13.50 10.19 -4.73
CA ASP A 171 12.99 10.95 -5.87
C ASP A 171 12.33 9.99 -6.86
N LEU A 172 11.13 10.36 -7.29
CA LEU A 172 10.39 9.55 -8.24
C LEU A 172 11.00 9.78 -9.62
N ALA A 173 11.68 8.77 -10.13
CA ALA A 173 12.14 8.79 -11.51
C ALA A 173 10.91 8.80 -12.43
N ALA A 174 10.77 9.86 -13.23
CA ALA A 174 9.77 9.96 -14.28
C ALA A 174 10.46 10.11 -15.63
N LEU A 175 9.89 9.50 -16.67
CA LEU A 175 10.34 9.68 -18.03
C LEU A 175 9.76 10.98 -18.59
N ASN A 176 10.56 11.73 -19.35
CA ASN A 176 10.07 12.80 -20.21
C ASN A 176 9.45 12.23 -21.50
N ALA A 177 8.85 13.08 -22.34
CA ALA A 177 8.16 12.66 -23.56
C ALA A 177 9.09 11.91 -24.55
N SER A 178 10.32 12.38 -24.75
CA SER A 178 11.30 11.73 -25.62
C SER A 178 11.68 10.33 -25.11
N GLN A 179 11.94 10.20 -23.82
CA GLN A 179 12.25 8.91 -23.18
C GLN A 179 11.06 7.95 -23.23
N ALA A 180 9.84 8.46 -23.03
CA ALA A 180 8.63 7.66 -23.18
C ALA A 180 8.46 7.13 -24.60
N GLY A 181 8.72 7.94 -25.61
CA GLY A 181 8.71 7.53 -27.03
C GLY A 181 9.75 6.44 -27.33
N LYS A 182 10.99 6.60 -26.84
CA LYS A 182 12.04 5.57 -26.96
C LYS A 182 11.64 4.23 -26.32
N LEU A 183 11.02 4.29 -25.14
CA LEU A 183 10.54 3.10 -24.47
C LEU A 183 9.40 2.42 -25.26
N LEU A 184 8.44 3.18 -25.78
CA LEU A 184 7.33 2.63 -26.60
C LEU A 184 7.87 1.92 -27.85
N ALA A 185 8.81 2.53 -28.55
CA ALA A 185 9.47 1.91 -29.71
C ALA A 185 10.20 0.61 -29.33
N ALA A 186 10.91 0.59 -28.21
CA ALA A 186 11.66 -0.59 -27.74
C ALA A 186 10.75 -1.78 -27.39
N VAL A 187 9.51 -1.54 -26.97
CA VAL A 187 8.56 -2.59 -26.57
C VAL A 187 7.50 -2.90 -27.63
N GLU A 188 7.47 -2.23 -28.80
CA GLU A 188 6.41 -2.27 -29.80
C GLU A 188 6.03 -3.68 -30.25
N HIS A 189 7.03 -4.56 -30.42
CA HIS A 189 6.84 -5.95 -30.85
C HIS A 189 6.71 -6.96 -29.68
N SER A 190 6.62 -6.46 -28.45
CA SER A 190 6.53 -7.32 -27.26
C SER A 190 5.10 -7.44 -26.75
N GLN A 191 4.85 -8.49 -25.96
CA GLN A 191 3.55 -8.67 -25.30
C GLN A 191 3.24 -7.62 -24.22
N ILE A 192 4.25 -6.93 -23.71
CA ILE A 192 4.05 -5.85 -22.74
C ILE A 192 3.74 -4.50 -23.37
N TYR A 193 3.79 -4.38 -24.70
CA TYR A 193 3.55 -3.13 -25.43
C TYR A 193 2.22 -2.47 -25.03
N PRO A 194 1.05 -3.14 -25.08
CA PRO A 194 -0.20 -2.50 -24.72
C PRO A 194 -0.26 -2.07 -23.26
N ALA A 195 0.47 -2.79 -22.38
CA ALA A 195 0.55 -2.40 -20.98
C ALA A 195 1.35 -1.11 -20.78
N VAL A 196 2.48 -0.96 -21.46
CA VAL A 196 3.30 0.27 -21.43
C VAL A 196 2.53 1.43 -22.06
N LEU A 197 1.85 1.18 -23.19
CA LEU A 197 1.05 2.18 -23.89
C LEU A 197 -0.07 2.72 -23.00
N LEU A 198 -0.84 1.85 -22.34
CA LEU A 198 -1.90 2.23 -21.40
C LEU A 198 -1.38 2.92 -20.15
N ALA A 199 -0.24 2.49 -19.62
CA ALA A 199 0.36 3.10 -18.43
C ALA A 199 0.86 4.53 -18.72
N LEU A 200 1.44 4.79 -19.89
CA LEU A 200 1.90 6.11 -20.32
C LEU A 200 0.74 6.97 -20.85
N GLY A 201 -0.07 6.44 -21.76
CA GLY A 201 -1.11 7.22 -22.44
C GLY A 201 -2.34 7.50 -21.58
N ALA A 202 -2.73 6.58 -20.69
CA ALA A 202 -3.90 6.71 -19.82
C ALA A 202 -3.57 6.87 -18.34
N GLY A 203 -2.30 6.74 -17.93
CA GLY A 203 -1.87 6.84 -16.55
C GLY A 203 -2.43 5.73 -15.64
N LEU A 204 -2.71 4.53 -16.18
CA LEU A 204 -3.33 3.44 -15.43
C LEU A 204 -2.40 2.84 -14.36
N ARG A 205 -2.98 2.37 -13.27
CA ARG A 205 -2.27 1.50 -12.32
C ARG A 205 -2.03 0.13 -12.95
N ARG A 206 -0.92 -0.55 -12.61
CA ARG A 206 -0.59 -1.88 -13.14
C ARG A 206 -1.79 -2.84 -13.17
N GLY A 207 -2.52 -2.94 -12.08
CA GLY A 207 -3.68 -3.83 -12.01
C GLY A 207 -4.86 -3.37 -12.88
N GLU A 208 -5.06 -2.06 -13.06
CA GLU A 208 -6.08 -1.49 -13.97
C GLU A 208 -5.69 -1.78 -15.42
N THR A 209 -4.42 -1.57 -15.77
CA THR A 209 -3.85 -1.88 -17.09
C THR A 209 -4.11 -3.33 -17.49
N LEU A 210 -3.79 -4.27 -16.57
CA LEU A 210 -3.94 -5.71 -16.83
C LEU A 210 -5.39 -6.21 -16.80
N ALA A 211 -6.32 -5.40 -16.29
CA ALA A 211 -7.74 -5.75 -16.22
C ALA A 211 -8.58 -5.15 -17.34
N ALA A 212 -8.03 -4.23 -18.13
CA ALA A 212 -8.74 -3.59 -19.24
C ALA A 212 -9.04 -4.59 -20.35
N SER A 213 -10.29 -4.63 -20.83
CA SER A 213 -10.74 -5.43 -21.96
C SER A 213 -11.13 -4.56 -23.14
N TRP A 214 -11.30 -5.17 -24.30
CA TRP A 214 -11.73 -4.43 -25.51
C TRP A 214 -13.12 -3.82 -25.35
N GLY A 215 -14.01 -4.41 -24.58
CA GLY A 215 -15.32 -3.83 -24.27
C GLY A 215 -15.27 -2.59 -23.37
N ASP A 216 -14.13 -2.33 -22.72
CA ASP A 216 -13.90 -1.12 -21.92
C ASP A 216 -13.48 0.09 -22.79
N LEU A 217 -13.06 -0.13 -24.05
CA LEU A 217 -12.64 0.91 -24.99
C LEU A 217 -13.76 1.18 -25.99
N ARG A 218 -14.31 2.40 -25.99
CA ARG A 218 -15.32 2.88 -26.95
C ARG A 218 -14.82 4.14 -27.62
N GLY A 219 -14.55 4.09 -28.91
CA GLY A 219 -13.83 5.16 -29.60
C GLY A 219 -12.48 5.39 -28.92
N ASP A 220 -12.24 6.60 -28.46
CA ASP A 220 -11.03 6.98 -27.73
C ASP A 220 -11.24 7.05 -26.20
N VAL A 221 -12.39 6.59 -25.70
CA VAL A 221 -12.72 6.62 -24.28
C VAL A 221 -12.53 5.23 -23.66
N LEU A 222 -11.58 5.13 -22.73
CA LEU A 222 -11.34 3.94 -21.93
C LEU A 222 -12.05 4.05 -20.57
N THR A 223 -12.89 3.07 -20.26
CA THR A 223 -13.58 2.94 -18.97
C THR A 223 -12.78 2.07 -18.02
N VAL A 224 -12.23 2.63 -16.95
CA VAL A 224 -11.47 1.90 -15.92
C VAL A 224 -12.44 1.43 -14.83
N ARG A 225 -12.92 0.17 -14.94
CA ARG A 225 -13.92 -0.43 -14.03
C ARG A 225 -13.39 -1.58 -13.19
N ARG A 226 -12.23 -2.14 -13.52
CA ARG A 226 -11.65 -3.33 -12.89
C ARG A 226 -10.16 -3.15 -12.61
N SER A 227 -9.64 -3.98 -11.73
CA SER A 227 -8.21 -4.09 -11.44
C SER A 227 -7.84 -5.55 -11.19
N LEU A 228 -6.81 -6.06 -11.85
CA LEU A 228 -6.27 -7.40 -11.63
C LEU A 228 -5.33 -7.39 -10.42
N GLY A 229 -5.65 -8.23 -9.45
CA GLY A 229 -4.81 -8.47 -8.28
C GLY A 229 -4.24 -9.87 -8.29
N GLN A 230 -3.08 -10.03 -7.67
CA GLN A 230 -2.43 -11.33 -7.49
C GLN A 230 -2.27 -11.63 -6.01
N THR A 231 -2.59 -12.85 -5.62
CA THR A 231 -2.35 -13.43 -4.29
C THR A 231 -1.64 -14.77 -4.45
N ARG A 232 -1.34 -15.45 -3.35
CA ARG A 232 -0.79 -16.83 -3.39
C ARG A 232 -1.75 -17.83 -4.01
N THR A 233 -3.06 -17.57 -3.93
CA THR A 233 -4.10 -18.46 -4.48
C THR A 233 -4.40 -18.19 -5.96
N GLY A 234 -3.68 -17.24 -6.59
CA GLY A 234 -3.86 -16.90 -8.00
C GLY A 234 -4.17 -15.43 -8.23
N ILE A 235 -4.64 -15.15 -9.44
CA ILE A 235 -5.07 -13.82 -9.88
C ILE A 235 -6.59 -13.68 -9.72
N ALA A 236 -7.04 -12.46 -9.40
CA ALA A 236 -8.47 -12.16 -9.31
C ALA A 236 -8.77 -10.73 -9.72
N PHE A 237 -9.89 -10.55 -10.43
CA PHE A 237 -10.43 -9.24 -10.71
C PHE A 237 -11.11 -8.67 -9.49
N LYS A 238 -10.96 -7.37 -9.28
CA LYS A 238 -11.59 -6.60 -8.20
C LYS A 238 -11.98 -5.23 -8.71
N THR A 239 -12.90 -4.60 -8.01
CA THR A 239 -13.22 -3.19 -8.25
C THR A 239 -11.99 -2.30 -8.01
N PRO A 240 -11.87 -1.15 -8.69
CA PRO A 240 -10.82 -0.18 -8.42
C PRO A 240 -10.81 0.23 -6.95
N LYS A 241 -9.65 0.64 -6.45
CA LYS A 241 -9.44 0.97 -5.02
C LYS A 241 -10.43 2.03 -4.48
N ASN A 242 -10.95 2.89 -5.35
CA ASN A 242 -11.92 3.95 -4.99
C ASN A 242 -13.38 3.53 -5.21
N GLY A 243 -13.65 2.27 -5.59
CA GLY A 243 -15.00 1.72 -5.76
C GLY A 243 -15.79 2.28 -6.95
N ARG A 244 -15.31 3.32 -7.64
CA ARG A 244 -16.00 3.97 -8.75
C ARG A 244 -15.25 3.79 -10.06
N PRO A 245 -15.95 3.47 -11.18
CA PRO A 245 -15.35 3.52 -12.51
C PRO A 245 -15.01 4.97 -12.87
N ARG A 246 -14.01 5.14 -13.75
CA ARG A 246 -13.68 6.42 -14.35
C ARG A 246 -13.45 6.27 -15.84
N HIS A 247 -13.70 7.34 -16.57
CA HIS A 247 -13.47 7.46 -17.99
C HIS A 247 -12.19 8.23 -18.25
N VAL A 248 -11.35 7.71 -19.16
CA VAL A 248 -10.10 8.36 -19.57
C VAL A 248 -10.13 8.49 -21.08
N VAL A 249 -10.16 9.72 -21.57
CA VAL A 249 -10.00 10.00 -23.00
C VAL A 249 -8.53 9.78 -23.36
N LEU A 250 -8.26 8.88 -24.28
CA LEU A 250 -6.91 8.56 -24.76
C LEU A 250 -6.44 9.63 -25.77
N PRO A 251 -5.16 9.96 -25.82
CA PRO A 251 -4.59 10.65 -26.97
C PRO A 251 -4.85 9.87 -28.26
N SER A 252 -5.05 10.57 -29.39
CA SER A 252 -5.35 9.93 -30.69
C SER A 252 -4.37 8.84 -31.07
N ASP A 253 -3.06 9.14 -30.99
CA ASP A 253 -1.99 8.19 -31.35
C ASP A 253 -2.01 6.93 -30.46
N VAL A 254 -2.37 7.08 -29.18
CA VAL A 254 -2.51 5.94 -28.26
C VAL A 254 -3.72 5.09 -28.64
N ALA A 255 -4.84 5.72 -29.01
CA ALA A 255 -6.04 5.02 -29.43
C ALA A 255 -5.81 4.28 -30.78
N ASP A 256 -5.10 4.89 -31.73
CA ASP A 256 -4.72 4.29 -33.00
C ASP A 256 -3.77 3.10 -32.80
N ALA A 257 -2.76 3.25 -31.97
CA ALA A 257 -1.84 2.17 -31.60
C ALA A 257 -2.57 0.99 -30.93
N LEU A 258 -3.58 1.26 -30.10
CA LEU A 258 -4.43 0.20 -29.53
C LEU A 258 -5.31 -0.46 -30.57
N ARG A 259 -5.85 0.28 -31.54
CA ARG A 259 -6.61 -0.29 -32.66
C ARG A 259 -5.73 -1.24 -33.51
N ALA A 260 -4.50 -0.83 -33.84
CA ALA A 260 -3.53 -1.67 -34.52
C ALA A 260 -3.17 -2.92 -33.68
N TRP A 261 -2.98 -2.76 -32.36
CA TRP A 261 -2.75 -3.88 -31.46
C TRP A 261 -3.92 -4.85 -31.42
N LYS A 262 -5.16 -4.35 -31.43
CA LYS A 262 -6.38 -5.18 -31.45
C LYS A 262 -6.39 -6.14 -32.64
N VAL A 263 -6.06 -5.64 -33.84
CA VAL A 263 -5.99 -6.47 -35.08
C VAL A 263 -4.89 -7.50 -34.93
N ARG A 264 -3.70 -7.12 -34.50
CA ARG A 264 -2.56 -8.03 -34.31
C ARG A 264 -2.90 -9.14 -33.30
N GLN A 265 -3.49 -8.79 -32.16
CA GLN A 265 -3.92 -9.74 -31.15
C GLN A 265 -5.01 -10.69 -31.67
N ALA A 266 -5.98 -10.19 -32.45
CA ALA A 266 -7.01 -11.02 -33.06
C ALA A 266 -6.41 -12.08 -33.99
N GLN A 267 -5.42 -11.70 -34.83
CA GLN A 267 -4.71 -12.62 -35.71
C GLN A 267 -3.95 -13.70 -34.90
N GLN A 268 -3.25 -13.31 -33.84
CA GLN A 268 -2.52 -14.25 -32.97
C GLN A 268 -3.47 -15.26 -32.30
N LEU A 269 -4.58 -14.79 -31.75
CA LEU A 269 -5.58 -15.64 -31.10
C LEU A 269 -6.24 -16.58 -32.07
N LEU A 270 -6.55 -16.11 -33.30
CA LEU A 270 -7.17 -16.93 -34.35
C LEU A 270 -6.27 -18.11 -34.78
N GLN A 271 -4.96 -17.92 -34.80
CA GLN A 271 -3.99 -19.01 -35.05
C GLN A 271 -4.09 -20.14 -34.01
N LEU A 272 -4.57 -19.84 -32.81
CA LEU A 272 -4.82 -20.80 -31.75
C LEU A 272 -6.29 -21.26 -31.68
N GLY A 273 -7.12 -20.91 -32.69
CA GLY A 273 -8.54 -21.22 -32.69
C GLY A 273 -9.38 -20.38 -31.70
N ILE A 274 -8.83 -19.32 -31.16
CA ILE A 274 -9.49 -18.46 -30.17
C ILE A 274 -10.04 -17.22 -30.88
N ARG A 275 -11.33 -16.94 -30.70
CA ARG A 275 -11.98 -15.74 -31.24
C ARG A 275 -11.88 -14.59 -30.24
N GLN A 276 -11.33 -13.47 -30.68
CA GLN A 276 -11.32 -12.24 -29.89
C GLN A 276 -12.76 -11.72 -29.67
N SER A 277 -13.06 -11.26 -28.46
CA SER A 277 -14.35 -10.70 -28.05
C SER A 277 -14.20 -9.39 -27.27
N ALA A 278 -15.31 -8.78 -26.91
CA ALA A 278 -15.30 -7.62 -26.01
C ALA A 278 -14.70 -7.92 -24.63
N GLU A 279 -14.79 -9.15 -24.16
CA GLU A 279 -14.23 -9.58 -22.86
C GLU A 279 -12.74 -9.92 -22.93
N THR A 280 -12.19 -10.08 -24.14
CA THR A 280 -10.75 -10.31 -24.31
C THR A 280 -9.96 -9.14 -23.73
N LEU A 281 -8.99 -9.46 -22.86
CA LEU A 281 -8.13 -8.45 -22.24
C LEU A 281 -7.20 -7.80 -23.26
N ILE A 282 -7.02 -6.49 -23.18
CA ILE A 282 -6.09 -5.73 -24.03
C ILE A 282 -4.65 -6.24 -23.79
N CYS A 283 -4.31 -6.52 -22.53
CA CYS A 283 -3.01 -7.05 -22.09
C CYS A 283 -3.15 -8.54 -21.77
N ALA A 284 -3.47 -9.36 -22.76
CA ALA A 284 -3.50 -10.81 -22.61
C ALA A 284 -2.17 -11.46 -23.01
N ARG A 285 -1.95 -12.70 -22.60
CA ARG A 285 -0.94 -13.60 -23.12
C ARG A 285 -1.31 -14.05 -24.54
N MET A 286 -0.40 -14.73 -25.22
CA MET A 286 -0.65 -15.23 -26.60
C MET A 286 -1.83 -16.22 -26.67
N ASP A 287 -2.08 -16.95 -25.58
CA ASP A 287 -3.21 -17.89 -25.43
C ASP A 287 -4.52 -17.23 -24.95
N GLY A 288 -4.57 -15.90 -24.90
CA GLY A 288 -5.74 -15.13 -24.45
C GLY A 288 -5.89 -15.01 -22.92
N GLU A 289 -5.11 -15.76 -22.16
CA GLU A 289 -5.16 -15.73 -20.70
C GLU A 289 -4.60 -14.41 -20.12
N PRO A 290 -5.01 -14.01 -18.90
CA PRO A 290 -4.52 -12.79 -18.29
C PRO A 290 -3.00 -12.79 -18.12
N LEU A 291 -2.35 -11.71 -18.52
CA LEU A 291 -0.93 -11.48 -18.22
C LEU A 291 -0.76 -11.30 -16.70
N GLN A 292 0.11 -12.12 -16.11
CA GLN A 292 0.34 -12.07 -14.67
C GLN A 292 1.07 -10.79 -14.26
N PRO A 293 0.66 -10.13 -13.17
CA PRO A 293 1.33 -8.91 -12.69
C PRO A 293 2.83 -9.08 -12.41
N GLN A 294 3.27 -10.29 -12.04
CA GLN A 294 4.68 -10.59 -11.82
C GLN A 294 5.47 -10.63 -13.13
N SER A 295 4.92 -11.22 -14.21
CA SER A 295 5.58 -11.26 -15.53
C SER A 295 5.95 -9.86 -15.98
N LEU A 296 5.01 -8.91 -15.89
CA LEU A 296 5.26 -7.51 -16.23
C LEU A 296 6.36 -6.90 -15.36
N THR A 297 6.41 -7.22 -14.05
CA THR A 297 7.45 -6.74 -13.15
C THR A 297 8.83 -7.29 -13.49
N HIS A 298 8.92 -8.51 -14.00
CA HIS A 298 10.20 -9.15 -14.37
C HIS A 298 10.65 -8.83 -15.79
N GLU A 299 9.74 -8.69 -16.71
CA GLU A 299 10.07 -8.42 -18.13
C GLU A 299 10.40 -6.93 -18.36
N PHE A 300 9.66 -6.02 -17.75
CA PHE A 300 9.83 -4.59 -17.96
C PHE A 300 11.28 -4.08 -17.75
N PRO A 301 12.00 -4.45 -16.67
CA PRO A 301 13.41 -4.05 -16.49
C PRO A 301 14.34 -4.57 -17.58
N ARG A 302 14.03 -5.69 -18.22
CA ARG A 302 14.84 -6.25 -19.32
C ARG A 302 14.78 -5.35 -20.57
N PHE A 303 13.61 -4.77 -20.85
CA PHE A 303 13.47 -3.80 -21.94
C PHE A 303 14.20 -2.49 -21.63
N LEU A 304 14.12 -2.01 -20.39
CA LEU A 304 14.88 -0.82 -19.96
C LEU A 304 16.39 -1.02 -20.11
N ALA A 305 16.91 -2.20 -19.76
CA ALA A 305 18.32 -2.51 -19.89
C ALA A 305 18.82 -2.45 -21.35
N ARG A 306 17.97 -2.71 -22.34
CA ARG A 306 18.28 -2.62 -23.77
C ARG A 306 18.40 -1.18 -24.28
N LEU A 307 17.80 -0.22 -23.55
CA LEU A 307 17.87 1.21 -23.89
C LEU A 307 19.19 1.88 -23.47
N GLY A 308 20.08 1.14 -22.81
CA GLY A 308 21.40 1.60 -22.39
C GLY A 308 21.46 1.99 -20.91
N ALA A 309 22.69 2.16 -20.42
CA ALA A 309 22.97 2.45 -19.01
C ALA A 309 22.46 3.84 -18.58
N ASP A 310 22.45 4.79 -19.50
CA ASP A 310 22.05 6.18 -19.25
C ASP A 310 20.53 6.38 -19.28
N PHE A 311 19.77 5.34 -19.68
CA PHE A 311 18.32 5.42 -19.66
C PHE A 311 17.79 5.36 -18.21
N PRO A 312 16.84 6.24 -17.80
CA PRO A 312 16.35 6.29 -16.44
C PRO A 312 15.81 4.95 -15.95
N ARG A 313 16.25 4.51 -14.78
CA ARG A 313 15.77 3.28 -14.14
C ARG A 313 14.42 3.53 -13.48
N VAL A 314 13.34 3.27 -14.20
CA VAL A 314 11.97 3.39 -13.73
C VAL A 314 11.35 2.01 -13.51
N ARG A 315 10.45 1.88 -12.57
CA ARG A 315 9.60 0.68 -12.43
C ARG A 315 8.37 0.83 -13.32
N PHE A 316 7.71 -0.24 -13.67
CA PHE A 316 6.46 -0.17 -14.44
C PHE A 316 5.42 0.78 -13.80
N HIS A 317 5.34 0.83 -12.49
CA HIS A 317 4.40 1.75 -11.80
C HIS A 317 4.78 3.22 -11.97
N ASP A 318 6.05 3.51 -12.20
CA ASP A 318 6.55 4.88 -12.37
C ASP A 318 6.18 5.45 -13.76
N LEU A 319 5.74 4.59 -14.71
CA LEU A 319 5.17 5.04 -16.00
C LEU A 319 3.90 5.88 -15.81
N ARG A 320 3.11 5.57 -14.79
CA ARG A 320 1.96 6.40 -14.41
C ARG A 320 2.41 7.78 -13.90
N HIS A 321 3.53 7.85 -13.19
CA HIS A 321 4.13 9.12 -12.79
C HIS A 321 4.64 9.87 -14.02
N SER A 322 5.30 9.17 -14.94
CA SER A 322 5.75 9.72 -16.23
C SER A 322 4.58 10.29 -17.04
N SER A 323 3.46 9.58 -17.12
CA SER A 323 2.22 10.06 -17.77
C SER A 323 1.76 11.40 -17.18
N ALA A 324 1.76 11.53 -15.86
CA ALA A 324 1.35 12.76 -15.21
C ALA A 324 2.36 13.90 -15.41
N THR A 325 3.65 13.61 -15.29
CA THR A 325 4.73 14.59 -15.54
C THR A 325 4.66 15.13 -16.96
N ILE A 326 4.50 14.25 -17.96
CA ILE A 326 4.36 14.64 -19.38
C ILE A 326 3.11 15.51 -19.58
N ALA A 327 1.96 15.12 -18.98
CA ALA A 327 0.73 15.91 -19.11
C ALA A 327 0.85 17.31 -18.48
N LEU A 328 1.45 17.41 -17.28
CA LEU A 328 1.68 18.69 -16.63
C LEU A 328 2.68 19.57 -17.39
N ALA A 329 3.76 18.98 -17.89
CA ALA A 329 4.73 19.69 -18.75
C ALA A 329 4.09 20.20 -20.06
N ALA A 330 3.07 19.48 -20.58
CA ALA A 330 2.26 19.92 -21.72
C ALA A 330 1.18 20.96 -21.35
N GLY A 331 1.12 21.43 -20.08
CA GLY A 331 0.20 22.46 -19.64
C GLY A 331 -1.20 21.98 -19.28
N VAL A 332 -1.40 20.66 -19.12
CA VAL A 332 -2.69 20.11 -18.67
C VAL A 332 -2.91 20.47 -17.20
N ASP A 333 -4.12 20.95 -16.88
CA ASP A 333 -4.49 21.35 -15.52
C ASP A 333 -4.31 20.21 -14.50
N LEU A 334 -3.79 20.54 -13.31
CA LEU A 334 -3.48 19.60 -12.24
C LEU A 334 -4.70 18.80 -11.78
N LYS A 335 -5.88 19.44 -11.74
CA LYS A 335 -7.13 18.78 -11.35
C LYS A 335 -7.51 17.72 -12.38
N LEU A 336 -7.41 18.06 -13.66
CA LEU A 336 -7.70 17.15 -14.77
C LEU A 336 -6.73 15.96 -14.76
N VAL A 337 -5.42 16.18 -14.53
CA VAL A 337 -4.43 15.11 -14.36
C VAL A 337 -4.81 14.22 -13.17
N SER A 338 -5.20 14.81 -12.02
CA SER A 338 -5.61 14.05 -10.82
C SER A 338 -6.84 13.18 -11.09
N GLU A 339 -7.83 13.69 -11.83
CA GLU A 339 -9.04 12.96 -12.21
C GLU A 339 -8.72 11.80 -13.18
N ARG A 340 -7.92 12.05 -14.23
CA ARG A 340 -7.44 10.99 -15.16
C ARG A 340 -6.75 9.87 -14.42
N LEU A 341 -5.89 10.19 -13.48
CA LEU A 341 -5.21 9.22 -12.64
C LEU A 341 -6.16 8.53 -11.66
N GLY A 342 -7.29 9.11 -11.29
CA GLY A 342 -8.21 8.62 -10.26
C GLY A 342 -7.55 8.66 -8.87
N HIS A 343 -6.96 9.81 -8.52
CA HIS A 343 -6.54 10.09 -7.16
C HIS A 343 -7.74 10.53 -6.32
N THR A 344 -7.75 10.17 -5.04
CA THR A 344 -8.85 10.52 -4.12
C THR A 344 -8.82 12.00 -3.73
N THR A 345 -7.66 12.63 -3.80
CA THR A 345 -7.46 14.05 -3.52
C THR A 345 -6.41 14.62 -4.47
N ILE A 346 -6.56 15.88 -4.82
CA ILE A 346 -5.60 16.63 -5.65
C ILE A 346 -4.22 16.70 -4.96
N ALA A 347 -4.19 16.76 -3.62
CA ALA A 347 -2.96 16.80 -2.84
C ALA A 347 -2.00 15.65 -3.18
N ILE A 348 -2.51 14.45 -3.49
CA ILE A 348 -1.67 13.32 -3.92
C ILE A 348 -0.92 13.63 -5.23
N THR A 349 -1.55 14.33 -6.15
CA THR A 349 -0.92 14.75 -7.41
C THR A 349 0.02 15.93 -7.15
N ALA A 350 -0.42 16.90 -6.37
CA ALA A 350 0.37 18.06 -5.99
C ALA A 350 1.68 17.66 -5.28
N ASP A 351 1.63 16.82 -4.26
CA ASP A 351 2.80 16.32 -3.52
C ASP A 351 3.84 15.59 -4.40
N LEU A 352 3.42 15.08 -5.54
CA LEU A 352 4.30 14.34 -6.46
C LEU A 352 4.98 15.26 -7.49
N TYR A 353 4.40 16.43 -7.78
CA TYR A 353 4.77 17.26 -8.92
C TYR A 353 5.02 18.73 -8.59
N LEU A 354 4.73 19.18 -7.36
CA LEU A 354 4.94 20.57 -6.95
C LEU A 354 6.38 20.81 -6.43
N HIS A 355 7.37 20.54 -7.28
CA HIS A 355 8.64 21.22 -7.22
C HIS A 355 8.80 21.99 -8.54
N PRO A 356 8.13 23.16 -8.68
CA PRO A 356 8.27 23.96 -9.89
C PRO A 356 9.74 24.38 -10.02
N ASP A 357 10.32 24.05 -11.17
CA ASP A 357 11.64 24.53 -11.53
C ASP A 357 11.54 25.98 -12.07
N GLN A 358 12.71 26.61 -12.25
CA GLN A 358 12.81 27.98 -12.75
C GLN A 358 12.07 28.14 -14.08
N THR A 359 12.11 27.16 -14.96
CA THR A 359 11.50 27.22 -16.31
C THR A 359 9.98 27.24 -16.25
N MET A 360 9.38 26.55 -15.26
CA MET A 360 7.93 26.59 -15.03
C MET A 360 7.47 27.97 -14.51
N HIS A 361 8.26 28.63 -13.68
CA HIS A 361 7.97 29.99 -13.23
C HIS A 361 8.05 30.99 -14.38
N GLU A 362 9.08 30.88 -15.24
CA GLU A 362 9.24 31.72 -16.43
C GLU A 362 8.09 31.51 -17.43
N ALA A 363 7.70 30.27 -17.69
CA ALA A 363 6.57 29.95 -18.56
C ALA A 363 5.23 30.48 -17.99
N ALA A 364 5.03 30.44 -16.68
CA ALA A 364 3.87 31.02 -16.03
C ALA A 364 3.83 32.54 -16.16
N ALA A 365 4.98 33.20 -15.94
CA ALA A 365 5.11 34.65 -16.11
C ALA A 365 4.82 35.07 -17.56
N GLN A 366 5.31 34.33 -18.55
CA GLN A 366 5.01 34.58 -19.96
C GLN A 366 3.54 34.45 -20.29
N LYS A 367 2.85 33.41 -19.81
CA LYS A 367 1.40 33.24 -20.00
C LYS A 367 0.59 34.38 -19.39
N ILE A 368 0.98 34.85 -18.20
CA ILE A 368 0.34 36.01 -17.55
C ILE A 368 0.53 37.28 -18.41
N ASN A 369 1.74 37.50 -18.91
CA ASN A 369 2.06 38.62 -19.76
C ASN A 369 1.26 38.62 -21.08
N ASP A 370 1.13 37.45 -21.71
CA ASP A 370 0.33 37.28 -22.92
C ASP A 370 -1.14 37.53 -22.68
N ALA A 371 -1.71 37.13 -21.52
CA ALA A 371 -3.08 37.41 -21.13
C ALA A 371 -3.30 38.93 -20.96
N PHE A 372 -2.37 39.65 -20.33
CA PHE A 372 -2.45 41.11 -20.22
C PHE A 372 -2.39 41.81 -21.59
N ARG A 373 -1.55 41.34 -22.50
CA ARG A 373 -1.48 41.91 -23.88
C ARG A 373 -2.76 41.68 -24.68
N LEU A 374 -3.43 40.54 -24.52
CA LEU A 374 -4.70 40.25 -25.16
C LEU A 374 -5.81 41.20 -24.66
N VAL A 375 -5.87 41.46 -23.36
CA VAL A 375 -6.84 42.41 -22.76
C VAL A 375 -6.56 43.84 -23.23
N ALA A 376 -5.28 44.27 -23.24
CA ALA A 376 -4.92 45.60 -23.71
C ALA A 376 -5.32 45.82 -25.17
N LYS A 377 -5.14 44.83 -26.06
CA LYS A 377 -5.57 44.90 -27.47
C LYS A 377 -7.09 44.93 -27.62
N SER A 378 -7.85 44.20 -26.78
CA SER A 378 -9.30 44.22 -26.83
C SER A 378 -9.91 45.56 -26.39
N VAL A 379 -9.30 46.24 -25.41
CA VAL A 379 -9.69 47.55 -24.95
C VAL A 379 -9.36 48.62 -26.00
N ALA A 380 -8.22 48.56 -26.66
CA ALA A 380 -7.80 49.49 -27.71
C ALA A 380 -8.65 49.37 -28.98
N ASN A 381 -9.29 48.25 -29.25
CA ASN A 381 -10.17 48.08 -30.41
C ASN A 381 -11.66 48.45 -30.14
N GLN A 382 -12.01 48.85 -28.93
CA GLN A 382 -13.37 49.28 -28.53
C GLN A 382 -13.50 50.79 -28.30
N GLY A 383 -12.44 51.56 -28.46
CA GLY A 383 -12.40 53.03 -28.46
C GLY A 383 -12.09 53.57 -29.84
#